data_e68bb779688911b90e7ffe2d62b83411
#
_entry.id   e68bb779688911b90e7ffe2d62b83411
#
_cell.length_a   1.000
_cell.length_b   1.000
_cell.length_c   1.000
_cell.angle_alpha   90.00
_cell.angle_beta   90.00
_cell.angle_gamma   90.00
#
_symmetry.space_group_name_H-M   'P 1'
#
loop_
_entity.id
_entity.type
_entity.pdbx_description
1 polymer ?
#
loop_
_entity_poly.entity_id
_entity_poly.type
_entity_poly.pdbx_seq_one_letter_code
_entity_poly.pdbx_strand_id
1 'polypeptide(L)'
;TVTGAWQHEGGGAFHNNGAIYRWDKTLIEGLDVLDPTTRMLDMSRIGRVLTGERSELGDGPPVTALFIQNQNPVQVAPEQRLVKAGFARDDLFACVHEQFMTATARMADVVLPATMFLEHDDLYQGGGHQYIQLGPKLIEPPGECRSNHDVVSALARRVGARHAGFDM
;
A
#
# COMPACT_ATOMS: atom_id res chain seq x y z
N THR A 1 -11.21 22.36 -3.47
CA THR A 1 -10.16 22.32 -4.53
C THR A 1 -10.74 22.64 -5.89
N VAL A 2 -11.68 21.83 -6.41
CA VAL A 2 -12.25 22.00 -7.76
C VAL A 2 -12.93 23.35 -7.95
N THR A 3 -13.56 23.88 -6.90
CA THR A 3 -14.21 25.21 -6.90
C THR A 3 -13.25 26.38 -6.74
N GLY A 4 -11.96 26.13 -6.47
CA GLY A 4 -10.97 27.16 -6.18
C GLY A 4 -11.18 27.87 -4.83
N ALA A 5 -12.03 27.34 -3.95
CA ALA A 5 -12.39 27.98 -2.67
C ALA A 5 -11.18 28.30 -1.78
N TRP A 6 -10.13 27.49 -1.86
CA TRP A 6 -8.88 27.65 -1.09
C TRP A 6 -8.10 28.93 -1.39
N GLN A 7 -8.43 29.61 -2.47
CA GLN A 7 -7.80 30.88 -2.89
C GLN A 7 -8.42 32.09 -2.18
N HIS A 8 -9.49 31.91 -1.44
CA HIS A 8 -10.24 32.98 -0.81
C HIS A 8 -10.23 32.83 0.72
N GLU A 9 -10.20 33.95 1.40
CA GLU A 9 -10.36 34.00 2.86
C GLU A 9 -11.70 33.35 3.26
N GLY A 10 -11.66 32.47 4.26
CA GLY A 10 -12.83 31.69 4.65
C GLY A 10 -13.16 30.49 3.76
N GLY A 11 -12.40 30.26 2.69
CA GLY A 11 -12.59 29.12 1.77
C GLY A 11 -12.22 27.75 2.32
N GLY A 12 -11.73 27.70 3.56
CA GLY A 12 -11.35 26.51 4.28
C GLY A 12 -9.85 26.31 4.40
N ALA A 13 -9.46 25.36 5.22
CA ALA A 13 -8.09 24.91 5.38
C ALA A 13 -8.03 23.39 5.38
N PHE A 14 -7.04 22.83 4.72
CA PHE A 14 -6.70 21.41 4.85
C PHE A 14 -5.61 21.27 5.90
N HIS A 15 -5.91 20.58 6.97
CA HIS A 15 -4.95 20.32 8.03
C HIS A 15 -4.77 18.79 8.18
N ASN A 16 -3.51 18.37 8.15
CA ASN A 16 -3.13 16.98 8.40
C ASN A 16 -2.12 16.93 9.54
N ASN A 17 -2.50 16.35 10.65
CA ASN A 17 -1.64 16.18 11.81
C ASN A 17 -0.54 15.13 11.62
N GLY A 18 -0.53 14.39 10.52
CA GLY A 18 0.48 13.37 10.23
C GLY A 18 1.92 13.89 10.19
N ALA A 19 2.11 15.19 9.94
CA ALA A 19 3.41 15.84 9.92
C ALA A 19 3.86 16.44 11.27
N ILE A 20 3.02 16.39 12.32
CA ILE A 20 3.36 16.93 13.65
C ILE A 20 4.54 16.19 14.26
N TYR A 21 4.57 14.89 14.07
CA TYR A 21 5.65 14.03 14.55
C TYR A 21 6.63 13.73 13.41
N ARG A 22 7.89 14.01 13.65
CA ARG A 22 8.98 13.64 12.75
C ARG A 22 9.48 12.24 13.13
N TRP A 23 8.78 11.22 12.68
CA TRP A 23 9.20 9.85 12.86
C TRP A 23 10.46 9.56 12.04
N ASP A 24 11.43 8.91 12.65
CA ASP A 24 12.45 8.20 11.90
C ASP A 24 11.83 6.90 11.37
N LYS A 25 11.51 6.88 10.10
CA LYS A 25 10.89 5.73 9.44
C LYS A 25 11.89 4.80 8.75
N THR A 26 13.18 5.02 8.97
CA THR A 26 14.24 4.25 8.29
C THR A 26 14.04 2.75 8.46
N LEU A 27 13.72 2.28 9.67
CA LEU A 27 13.47 0.86 9.94
C LEU A 27 12.18 0.32 9.31
N ILE A 28 11.18 1.17 9.08
CA ILE A 28 9.88 0.78 8.51
C ILE A 28 9.91 0.84 6.98
N GLU A 29 10.53 1.89 6.44
CA GLU A 29 10.55 2.17 4.99
C GLU A 29 11.83 1.67 4.32
N GLY A 30 12.85 1.24 5.08
CA GLY A 30 14.13 0.76 4.55
C GLY A 30 14.90 1.83 3.79
N LEU A 31 14.82 3.10 4.22
CA LEU A 31 15.41 4.24 3.50
C LEU A 31 16.93 4.19 3.39
N ASP A 32 17.59 3.48 4.30
CA ASP A 32 19.04 3.28 4.34
C ASP A 32 19.54 2.22 3.34
N VAL A 33 18.64 1.36 2.86
CA VAL A 33 18.93 0.29 1.88
C VAL A 33 18.19 0.45 0.56
N LEU A 34 17.42 1.53 0.42
CA LEU A 34 16.68 1.81 -0.80
C LEU A 34 17.63 2.08 -1.96
N ASP A 35 17.54 1.29 -3.02
CA ASP A 35 18.25 1.58 -4.27
C ASP A 35 17.60 2.81 -4.96
N PRO A 36 18.33 3.93 -5.09
CA PRO A 36 17.81 5.16 -5.70
C PRO A 36 17.46 5.00 -7.18
N THR A 37 17.92 3.93 -7.82
CA THR A 37 17.58 3.62 -9.22
C THR A 37 16.28 2.83 -9.37
N THR A 38 15.68 2.40 -8.25
CA THR A 38 14.39 1.71 -8.26
C THR A 38 13.32 2.58 -8.92
N ARG A 39 12.71 2.04 -9.98
CA ARG A 39 11.69 2.74 -10.74
C ARG A 39 10.43 2.96 -9.90
N MET A 40 10.00 4.20 -9.80
CA MET A 40 8.74 4.59 -9.17
C MET A 40 7.67 4.78 -10.24
N LEU A 41 6.55 4.08 -10.11
CA LEU A 41 5.41 4.16 -11.02
C LEU A 41 4.23 4.84 -10.32
N ASP A 42 3.47 5.64 -11.07
CA ASP A 42 2.32 6.37 -10.53
C ASP A 42 1.16 5.40 -10.24
N MET A 43 0.85 5.24 -8.96
CA MET A 43 -0.24 4.39 -8.50
C MET A 43 -1.61 4.85 -9.03
N SER A 44 -1.82 6.15 -9.25
CA SER A 44 -3.08 6.68 -9.80
C SER A 44 -3.29 6.28 -11.27
N ARG A 45 -2.22 5.85 -11.94
CA ARG A 45 -2.21 5.40 -13.34
C ARG A 45 -1.99 3.89 -13.49
N ILE A 46 -2.26 3.13 -12.42
CA ILE A 46 -2.02 1.68 -12.40
C ILE A 46 -2.63 0.95 -13.61
N GLY A 47 -3.80 1.37 -14.09
CA GLY A 47 -4.42 0.78 -15.28
C GLY A 47 -3.55 0.89 -16.53
N ARG A 48 -2.96 2.07 -16.77
CA ARG A 48 -2.05 2.33 -17.89
C ARG A 48 -0.72 1.60 -17.72
N VAL A 49 -0.20 1.60 -16.50
CA VAL A 49 1.03 0.84 -16.15
C VAL A 49 0.85 -0.63 -16.47
N LEU A 50 -0.24 -1.24 -16.01
CA LEU A 50 -0.50 -2.66 -16.20
C LEU A 50 -0.84 -3.02 -17.65
N THR A 51 -1.41 -2.10 -18.43
CA THR A 51 -1.66 -2.33 -19.86
C THR A 51 -0.46 -2.02 -20.75
N GLY A 52 0.68 -1.63 -20.16
CA GLY A 52 1.94 -1.48 -20.89
C GLY A 52 2.09 -0.14 -21.60
N GLU A 53 1.37 0.91 -21.16
CA GLU A 53 1.50 2.23 -21.78
C GLU A 53 2.90 2.81 -21.57
N ARG A 54 3.59 3.11 -22.65
CA ARG A 54 4.99 3.49 -22.63
C ARG A 54 5.25 4.84 -21.94
N SER A 55 4.30 5.75 -21.97
CA SER A 55 4.36 7.02 -21.24
C SER A 55 4.48 6.83 -19.73
N GLU A 56 3.95 5.73 -19.19
CA GLU A 56 3.96 5.40 -17.77
C GLU A 56 5.14 4.49 -17.40
N LEU A 57 5.52 3.58 -18.28
CA LEU A 57 6.61 2.63 -18.04
C LEU A 57 8.00 3.20 -18.38
N GLY A 58 8.07 4.21 -19.24
CA GLY A 58 9.34 4.68 -19.79
C GLY A 58 10.05 3.58 -20.56
N ASP A 59 11.36 3.48 -20.41
CA ASP A 59 12.18 2.42 -21.02
C ASP A 59 12.25 1.13 -20.18
N GLY A 60 11.52 1.09 -19.07
CA GLY A 60 11.50 -0.07 -18.19
C GLY A 60 10.64 -1.22 -18.71
N PRO A 61 10.86 -2.45 -18.20
CA PRO A 61 10.09 -3.62 -18.58
C PRO A 61 8.61 -3.52 -18.14
N PRO A 62 7.71 -4.29 -18.76
CA PRO A 62 6.34 -4.44 -18.28
C PRO A 62 6.29 -4.96 -16.84
N VAL A 63 5.25 -4.59 -16.11
CA VAL A 63 4.97 -5.15 -14.79
C VAL A 63 4.34 -6.53 -15.00
N THR A 64 4.99 -7.57 -14.47
CA THR A 64 4.55 -8.97 -14.57
C THR A 64 4.28 -9.61 -13.20
N ALA A 65 4.63 -8.92 -12.11
CA ALA A 65 4.30 -9.32 -10.76
C ALA A 65 3.86 -8.12 -9.93
N LEU A 66 2.83 -8.29 -9.13
CA LEU A 66 2.25 -7.23 -8.31
C LEU A 66 1.92 -7.77 -6.92
N PHE A 67 2.42 -7.11 -5.88
CA PHE A 67 2.00 -7.31 -4.52
C PHE A 67 1.21 -6.11 -4.04
N ILE A 68 -0.03 -6.32 -3.62
CA ILE A 68 -0.95 -5.26 -3.20
C ILE A 68 -1.25 -5.41 -1.72
N GLN A 69 -1.11 -4.31 -1.01
CA GLN A 69 -1.40 -4.21 0.40
C GLN A 69 -2.17 -2.93 0.69
N ASN A 70 -3.22 -3.00 1.49
CA ASN A 70 -4.06 -1.86 1.92
C ASN A 70 -4.66 -1.05 0.76
N GLN A 71 -4.87 -1.64 -0.41
CA GLN A 71 -5.38 -0.96 -1.59
C GLN A 71 -6.38 -1.81 -2.37
N ASN A 72 -7.38 -1.16 -2.96
CA ASN A 72 -8.38 -1.81 -3.80
C ASN A 72 -8.47 -1.13 -5.19
N PRO A 73 -7.40 -1.18 -5.99
CA PRO A 73 -7.29 -0.43 -7.25
C PRO A 73 -8.38 -0.76 -8.27
N VAL A 74 -8.85 -2.00 -8.34
CA VAL A 74 -9.95 -2.39 -9.24
C VAL A 74 -11.25 -1.63 -8.95
N GLN A 75 -11.42 -1.13 -7.72
CA GLN A 75 -12.58 -0.34 -7.33
C GLN A 75 -12.31 1.17 -7.30
N VAL A 76 -11.13 1.60 -6.86
CA VAL A 76 -10.89 3.00 -6.50
C VAL A 76 -9.95 3.74 -7.44
N ALA A 77 -9.13 3.04 -8.25
CA ALA A 77 -8.22 3.72 -9.16
C ALA A 77 -8.97 4.33 -10.36
N PRO A 78 -8.48 5.45 -10.90
CA PRO A 78 -9.00 6.02 -12.13
C PRO A 78 -8.93 5.05 -13.32
N GLU A 79 -9.72 5.30 -14.36
CA GLU A 79 -9.70 4.51 -15.60
C GLU A 79 -9.94 3.01 -15.37
N GLN A 80 -10.94 2.67 -14.58
CA GLN A 80 -11.24 1.29 -14.14
C GLN A 80 -11.26 0.25 -15.24
N ARG A 81 -11.62 0.63 -16.46
CA ARG A 81 -11.58 -0.28 -17.62
C ARG A 81 -10.16 -0.77 -17.91
N LEU A 82 -9.17 0.14 -17.86
CA LEU A 82 -7.76 -0.20 -18.04
C LEU A 82 -7.23 -0.99 -16.83
N VAL A 83 -7.64 -0.63 -15.62
CA VAL A 83 -7.27 -1.39 -14.41
C VAL A 83 -7.73 -2.84 -14.53
N LYS A 84 -8.99 -3.08 -14.84
CA LYS A 84 -9.53 -4.44 -15.03
C LYS A 84 -8.85 -5.18 -16.17
N ALA A 85 -8.59 -4.52 -17.29
CA ALA A 85 -7.86 -5.12 -18.39
C ALA A 85 -6.42 -5.49 -18.01
N GLY A 86 -5.74 -4.64 -17.22
CA GLY A 86 -4.42 -4.91 -16.70
C GLY A 86 -4.38 -6.12 -15.76
N PHE A 87 -5.34 -6.21 -14.83
CA PHE A 87 -5.46 -7.34 -13.91
C PHE A 87 -5.90 -8.65 -14.58
N ALA A 88 -6.55 -8.59 -15.75
CA ALA A 88 -6.97 -9.76 -16.50
C ALA A 88 -5.89 -10.31 -17.46
N ARG A 89 -4.68 -9.78 -17.41
CA ARG A 89 -3.57 -10.27 -18.25
C ARG A 89 -3.08 -11.62 -17.75
N ASP A 90 -2.87 -12.56 -18.67
CA ASP A 90 -2.39 -13.92 -18.38
C ASP A 90 -0.92 -13.93 -17.89
N ASP A 91 -0.14 -12.90 -18.22
CA ASP A 91 1.27 -12.75 -17.86
C ASP A 91 1.51 -11.89 -16.60
N LEU A 92 0.44 -11.49 -15.90
CA LEU A 92 0.52 -10.77 -14.63
C LEU A 92 0.24 -11.73 -13.47
N PHE A 93 1.21 -11.90 -12.57
CA PHE A 93 0.98 -12.53 -11.28
C PHE A 93 0.59 -11.46 -10.24
N ALA A 94 -0.60 -11.58 -9.65
CA ALA A 94 -1.10 -10.65 -8.64
C ALA A 94 -1.30 -11.36 -7.29
N CYS A 95 -0.64 -10.86 -6.24
CA CYS A 95 -0.83 -11.27 -4.87
C CYS A 95 -1.41 -10.11 -4.06
N VAL A 96 -2.49 -10.36 -3.34
CA VAL A 96 -3.20 -9.35 -2.53
C VAL A 96 -3.20 -9.76 -1.07
N HIS A 97 -2.71 -8.89 -0.19
CA HIS A 97 -2.82 -9.04 1.26
C HIS A 97 -3.93 -8.12 1.76
N GLU A 98 -5.06 -8.71 2.17
CA GLU A 98 -6.29 -7.97 2.38
C GLU A 98 -7.16 -8.59 3.49
N GLN A 99 -7.91 -7.75 4.17
CA GLN A 99 -8.85 -8.14 5.22
C GLN A 99 -10.18 -8.65 4.67
N PHE A 100 -10.57 -8.17 3.47
CA PHE A 100 -11.83 -8.49 2.83
C PHE A 100 -11.63 -9.01 1.42
N MET A 101 -12.58 -9.81 0.94
CA MET A 101 -12.61 -10.25 -0.45
C MET A 101 -13.11 -9.10 -1.35
N THR A 102 -12.23 -8.10 -1.55
CA THR A 102 -12.47 -6.91 -2.38
C THR A 102 -12.57 -7.25 -3.86
N ALA A 103 -12.92 -6.26 -4.69
CA ALA A 103 -12.91 -6.43 -6.15
C ALA A 103 -11.50 -6.76 -6.67
N THR A 104 -10.47 -6.17 -6.09
CA THR A 104 -9.07 -6.47 -6.42
C THR A 104 -8.68 -7.88 -5.99
N ALA A 105 -9.03 -8.27 -4.76
CA ALA A 105 -8.74 -9.61 -4.25
C ALA A 105 -9.39 -10.72 -5.10
N ARG A 106 -10.58 -10.46 -5.67
CA ARG A 106 -11.24 -11.43 -6.57
C ARG A 106 -10.56 -11.60 -7.94
N MET A 107 -9.67 -10.68 -8.32
CA MET A 107 -8.90 -10.73 -9.57
C MET A 107 -7.45 -11.17 -9.34
N ALA A 108 -7.07 -11.43 -8.10
CA ALA A 108 -5.72 -11.86 -7.76
C ALA A 108 -5.54 -13.38 -7.91
N ASP A 109 -4.32 -13.80 -8.22
CA ASP A 109 -3.94 -15.23 -8.25
C ASP A 109 -3.78 -15.79 -6.83
N VAL A 110 -3.33 -14.95 -5.89
CA VAL A 110 -3.16 -15.30 -4.48
C VAL A 110 -3.74 -14.23 -3.59
N VAL A 111 -4.52 -14.65 -2.61
CA VAL A 111 -5.02 -13.76 -1.54
C VAL A 111 -4.47 -14.25 -0.21
N LEU A 112 -3.75 -13.37 0.48
CA LEU A 112 -3.23 -13.60 1.83
C LEU A 112 -4.15 -12.88 2.82
N PRO A 113 -4.68 -13.57 3.84
CA PRO A 113 -5.55 -12.93 4.82
C PRO A 113 -4.77 -12.01 5.77
N ALA A 114 -5.25 -10.79 5.92
CA ALA A 114 -4.65 -9.78 6.79
C ALA A 114 -5.41 -9.63 8.11
N THR A 115 -4.68 -9.31 9.17
CA THR A 115 -5.27 -9.01 10.48
C THR A 115 -6.02 -7.69 10.50
N MET A 116 -7.04 -7.61 11.34
CA MET A 116 -7.75 -6.39 11.71
C MET A 116 -7.05 -5.70 12.90
N PHE A 117 -7.40 -4.45 13.13
CA PHE A 117 -6.75 -3.58 14.13
C PHE A 117 -6.79 -4.09 15.59
N LEU A 118 -7.69 -4.99 15.95
CA LEU A 118 -7.73 -5.63 17.28
C LEU A 118 -6.90 -6.91 17.37
N GLU A 119 -6.37 -7.39 16.25
CA GLU A 119 -5.73 -8.70 16.12
C GLU A 119 -4.20 -8.61 16.11
N HIS A 120 -3.63 -7.41 16.22
CA HIS A 120 -2.19 -7.14 16.31
C HIS A 120 -1.93 -5.87 17.13
N ASP A 121 -0.72 -5.74 17.65
CA ASP A 121 -0.25 -4.51 18.26
C ASP A 121 0.07 -3.47 17.18
N ASP A 122 -0.28 -2.21 17.43
CA ASP A 122 0.01 -1.11 16.50
C ASP A 122 0.15 0.24 17.22
N LEU A 123 0.69 1.23 16.50
CA LEU A 123 0.77 2.61 16.93
C LEU A 123 -0.11 3.47 16.03
N TYR A 124 -1.09 4.14 16.62
CA TYR A 124 -2.02 4.98 15.86
C TYR A 124 -1.69 6.45 16.00
N GLN A 125 -1.73 7.14 14.86
CA GLN A 125 -1.66 8.58 14.76
C GLN A 125 -2.87 9.08 13.98
N GLY A 126 -3.77 9.79 14.66
CA GLY A 126 -4.97 10.31 14.03
C GLY A 126 -4.74 11.62 13.27
N GLY A 127 -5.50 11.84 12.20
CA GLY A 127 -5.51 13.10 11.43
C GLY A 127 -6.25 14.24 12.16
N GLY A 128 -7.04 13.96 13.20
CA GLY A 128 -7.86 14.93 13.90
C GLY A 128 -7.38 15.33 15.31
N HIS A 129 -6.26 14.76 15.77
CA HIS A 129 -5.69 15.05 17.09
C HIS A 129 -4.16 14.89 17.08
N GLN A 130 -3.51 15.34 18.15
CA GLN A 130 -2.06 15.30 18.33
C GLN A 130 -1.57 14.15 19.22
N TYR A 131 -2.39 13.15 19.47
CA TYR A 131 -2.04 12.03 20.33
C TYR A 131 -1.50 10.87 19.50
N ILE A 132 -0.49 10.18 20.05
CA ILE A 132 -0.07 8.87 19.63
C ILE A 132 -0.72 7.87 20.57
N GLN A 133 -1.33 6.85 20.02
CA GLN A 133 -2.05 5.84 20.78
C GLN A 133 -1.42 4.46 20.54
N LEU A 134 -1.17 3.75 21.62
CA LEU A 134 -0.87 2.33 21.54
C LEU A 134 -2.19 1.57 21.40
N GLY A 135 -2.31 0.77 20.35
CA GLY A 135 -3.40 -0.18 20.13
C GLY A 135 -2.91 -1.59 20.40
N PRO A 136 -3.08 -2.10 21.62
CA PRO A 136 -2.65 -3.46 21.93
C PRO A 136 -3.57 -4.48 21.25
N LYS A 137 -3.01 -5.64 20.91
CA LYS A 137 -3.77 -6.80 20.47
C LYS A 137 -4.77 -7.20 21.56
N LEU A 138 -6.03 -7.36 21.20
CA LEU A 138 -7.11 -7.73 22.12
C LEU A 138 -7.71 -9.10 21.82
N ILE A 139 -7.62 -9.57 20.59
CA ILE A 139 -8.16 -10.87 20.15
C ILE A 139 -7.15 -11.61 19.29
N GLU A 140 -7.24 -12.94 19.26
CA GLU A 140 -6.41 -13.75 18.37
C GLU A 140 -6.87 -13.61 16.93
N PRO A 141 -5.93 -13.48 15.95
CA PRO A 141 -6.26 -13.49 14.54
C PRO A 141 -6.99 -14.78 14.15
N PRO A 142 -8.05 -14.72 13.34
CA PRO A 142 -8.72 -15.92 12.88
C PRO A 142 -7.91 -16.63 11.77
N GLY A 143 -7.88 -17.96 11.80
CA GLY A 143 -7.29 -18.79 10.75
C GLY A 143 -5.81 -18.47 10.49
N GLU A 144 -5.47 -18.12 9.25
CA GLU A 144 -4.10 -17.83 8.82
C GLU A 144 -3.82 -16.31 8.67
N CYS A 145 -4.66 -15.46 9.24
CA CYS A 145 -4.45 -14.01 9.20
C CYS A 145 -3.12 -13.61 9.82
N ARG A 146 -2.38 -12.73 9.14
CA ARG A 146 -1.09 -12.22 9.59
C ARG A 146 -1.04 -10.70 9.47
N SER A 147 -0.20 -10.08 10.30
CA SER A 147 0.03 -8.64 10.21
C SER A 147 0.79 -8.25 8.94
N ASN A 148 0.72 -6.98 8.58
CA ASN A 148 1.50 -6.42 7.48
C ASN A 148 3.00 -6.67 7.68
N HIS A 149 3.49 -6.44 8.90
CA HIS A 149 4.89 -6.64 9.24
C HIS A 149 5.33 -8.10 9.04
N ASP A 150 4.56 -9.07 9.54
CA ASP A 150 4.88 -10.50 9.39
C ASP A 150 4.99 -10.92 7.93
N VAL A 151 4.01 -10.50 7.10
CA VAL A 151 3.97 -10.90 5.69
C VAL A 151 5.12 -10.26 4.91
N VAL A 152 5.33 -8.95 5.04
CA VAL A 152 6.40 -8.25 4.32
C VAL A 152 7.77 -8.75 4.76
N SER A 153 8.00 -8.93 6.06
CA SER A 153 9.26 -9.48 6.59
C SER A 153 9.51 -10.91 6.11
N ALA A 154 8.47 -11.75 6.07
CA ALA A 154 8.59 -13.11 5.56
C ALA A 154 8.91 -13.15 4.06
N LEU A 155 8.31 -12.26 3.26
CA LEU A 155 8.62 -12.13 1.83
C LEU A 155 10.06 -11.63 1.62
N ALA A 156 10.45 -10.58 2.33
CA ALA A 156 11.79 -10.00 2.26
C ALA A 156 12.88 -11.04 2.56
N ARG A 157 12.72 -11.81 3.64
CA ARG A 157 13.65 -12.90 3.98
C ARG A 157 13.75 -13.96 2.87
N ARG A 158 12.62 -14.31 2.21
CA ARG A 158 12.61 -15.29 1.11
C ARG A 158 13.35 -14.81 -0.15
N VAL A 159 13.36 -13.51 -0.40
CA VAL A 159 14.15 -12.93 -1.50
C VAL A 159 15.58 -12.58 -1.08
N GLY A 160 15.98 -12.95 0.14
CA GLY A 160 17.35 -12.76 0.63
C GLY A 160 17.66 -11.35 1.15
N ALA A 161 16.65 -10.52 1.32
CA ALA A 161 16.83 -9.19 1.91
C ALA A 161 17.21 -9.30 3.40
N ARG A 162 18.05 -8.37 3.86
CA ARG A 162 18.48 -8.26 5.27
C ARG A 162 18.31 -6.81 5.72
N HIS A 163 17.59 -6.62 6.80
CA HIS A 163 17.38 -5.30 7.39
C HIS A 163 17.02 -5.43 8.86
N ALA A 164 17.47 -4.48 9.70
CA ALA A 164 17.20 -4.47 11.13
C ALA A 164 15.69 -4.37 11.45
N GLY A 165 14.90 -3.74 10.60
CA GLY A 165 13.45 -3.64 10.73
C GLY A 165 12.67 -4.96 10.63
N PHE A 166 13.32 -6.07 10.26
CA PHE A 166 12.67 -7.39 10.22
C PHE A 166 12.58 -8.08 11.57
N ASP A 167 13.28 -7.56 12.56
CA ASP A 167 13.40 -8.15 13.89
C ASP A 167 12.71 -7.30 14.98
N MET A 168 11.85 -6.34 14.54
CA MET A 168 11.05 -5.50 15.45
C MET A 168 9.80 -6.21 15.95
#